data_87ec440aadb41eeafdd30d34c6fa822c
#
_entry.id   87ec440aadb41eeafdd30d34c6fa822c
#
_cell.length_a   1.000
_cell.length_b   1.000
_cell.length_c   1.000
_cell.angle_alpha   90.00
_cell.angle_beta   90.00
_cell.angle_gamma   90.00
#
_symmetry.space_group_name_H-M   'P 1'
#
loop_
_entity.id
_entity.type
_entity.pdbx_description
1 polymer ?
#
loop_
_entity_poly.entity_id
_entity_poly.type
_entity_poly.pdbx_seq_one_letter_code
_entity_poly.pdbx_strand_id
1 'polypeptide(L)'
;MQYGALPYRFTKSDAPEILLVTTRQTKRWIIPKGWPIKGLKPAKSAAREAYEEAGIRGSVKTKAIGIFAHEKRSDEDGITIPCDVRVFPLLVKRQSKAWPESEQRVAQWLEPTVALSLVEEEGLRSLISQFVERLAANANVRQKR
;
A
#
# COMPACT_ATOMS: atom_id res chain seq x y z
N MET A 1 13.38 -2.25 -9.52
CA MET A 1 12.49 -1.52 -8.60
C MET A 1 11.05 -1.95 -8.81
N GLN A 2 10.35 -2.23 -7.73
CA GLN A 2 8.90 -2.47 -7.76
C GLN A 2 8.14 -1.18 -7.50
N TYR A 3 6.87 -1.17 -7.85
CA TYR A 3 5.95 -0.06 -7.57
C TYR A 3 4.85 -0.55 -6.64
N GLY A 4 4.60 0.20 -5.57
CA GLY A 4 3.60 -0.13 -4.57
C GLY A 4 2.62 1.01 -4.35
N ALA A 5 1.42 0.65 -3.90
CA ALA A 5 0.41 1.60 -3.51
C ALA A 5 0.26 1.61 -2.00
N LEU A 6 0.15 2.79 -1.42
CA LEU A 6 -0.26 2.93 -0.02
C LEU A 6 -1.74 3.31 -0.02
N PRO A 7 -2.63 2.31 0.15
CA PRO A 7 -4.06 2.58 0.09
C PRO A 7 -4.54 3.18 1.40
N TYR A 8 -5.34 4.23 1.28
CA TYR A 8 -5.93 4.88 2.45
C TYR A 8 -7.34 5.33 2.15
N ARG A 9 -8.12 5.49 3.21
CA ARG A 9 -9.47 6.05 3.18
C ARG A 9 -9.74 6.73 4.51
N PHE A 10 -10.83 7.48 4.57
CA PHE A 10 -11.25 8.13 5.82
C PHE A 10 -12.53 7.50 6.32
N THR A 11 -12.64 7.33 7.64
CA THR A 11 -13.87 6.88 8.29
C THR A 11 -14.88 8.02 8.32
N LYS A 12 -16.09 7.74 8.81
CA LYS A 12 -17.14 8.76 8.96
C LYS A 12 -16.72 9.89 9.90
N SER A 13 -15.79 9.64 10.82
CA SER A 13 -15.25 10.65 11.73
C SER A 13 -13.98 11.32 11.21
N ASP A 14 -13.69 11.18 9.90
CA ASP A 14 -12.52 11.72 9.23
C ASP A 14 -11.18 11.15 9.73
N ALA A 15 -11.19 9.99 10.36
CA ALA A 15 -9.97 9.31 10.77
C ALA A 15 -9.42 8.48 9.60
N PRO A 16 -8.10 8.52 9.35
CA PRO A 16 -7.54 7.72 8.27
C PRO A 16 -7.47 6.24 8.62
N GLU A 17 -7.66 5.39 7.61
CA GLU A 17 -7.39 3.96 7.67
C GLU A 17 -6.44 3.60 6.54
N ILE A 18 -5.60 2.62 6.80
CA ILE A 18 -4.60 2.09 5.86
C ILE A 18 -4.96 0.65 5.54
N LEU A 19 -4.86 0.28 4.26
CA LEU A 19 -5.07 -1.11 3.88
C LEU A 19 -3.73 -1.82 3.72
N LEU A 20 -3.61 -2.98 4.36
CA LEU A 20 -2.48 -3.88 4.17
C LEU A 20 -2.99 -5.21 3.61
N VAL A 21 -2.10 -5.91 2.93
CA VAL A 21 -2.34 -7.26 2.42
C VAL A 21 -1.28 -8.20 2.96
N THR A 22 -1.56 -9.50 2.94
CA THR A 22 -0.56 -10.50 3.32
C THR A 22 0.23 -10.96 2.09
N THR A 23 1.51 -11.26 2.29
CA THR A 23 2.32 -11.93 1.27
C THR A 23 1.79 -13.35 1.08
N ARG A 24 1.93 -13.92 -0.13
CA ARG A 24 1.33 -15.22 -0.45
C ARG A 24 1.92 -16.38 0.35
N GLN A 25 3.24 -16.43 0.50
CA GLN A 25 3.90 -17.56 1.15
C GLN A 25 4.10 -17.36 2.66
N THR A 26 4.69 -16.25 3.06
CA THR A 26 5.05 -16.03 4.46
C THR A 26 3.94 -15.37 5.28
N LYS A 27 2.85 -14.94 4.62
CA LYS A 27 1.69 -14.30 5.27
C LYS A 27 2.07 -13.08 6.12
N ARG A 28 3.08 -12.32 5.67
CA ARG A 28 3.48 -11.08 6.34
C ARG A 28 2.66 -9.92 5.80
N TRP A 29 2.39 -8.94 6.66
CA TRP A 29 1.63 -7.77 6.27
C TRP A 29 2.49 -6.77 5.51
N ILE A 30 2.00 -6.32 4.36
CA ILE A 30 2.70 -5.39 3.49
C ILE A 30 1.69 -4.60 2.64
N ILE A 31 2.15 -3.60 1.90
CA ILE A 31 1.30 -2.90 0.94
C ILE A 31 1.24 -3.67 -0.38
N PRO A 32 0.17 -3.47 -1.19
CA PRO A 32 0.13 -4.04 -2.54
C PRO A 32 1.29 -3.49 -3.38
N LYS A 33 1.97 -4.37 -4.12
CA LYS A 33 3.12 -3.99 -4.95
C LYS A 33 3.42 -5.05 -5.98
N GLY A 34 4.15 -4.65 -7.00
CA GLY A 34 4.59 -5.57 -8.05
C GLY A 34 5.63 -4.94 -8.96
N TRP A 35 6.10 -5.77 -9.91
CA TRP A 35 7.04 -5.30 -10.91
C TRP A 35 6.37 -4.36 -11.89
N PRO A 36 7.14 -3.47 -12.56
CA PRO A 36 6.57 -2.54 -13.52
C PRO A 36 5.74 -3.26 -14.60
N ILE A 37 4.56 -2.73 -14.90
CA ILE A 37 3.68 -3.28 -15.91
C ILE A 37 3.94 -2.54 -17.22
N LYS A 38 4.24 -3.29 -18.28
CA LYS A 38 4.52 -2.72 -19.59
C LYS A 38 3.36 -1.84 -20.06
N GLY A 39 3.71 -0.63 -20.50
CA GLY A 39 2.72 0.31 -21.00
C GLY A 39 2.07 1.21 -19.96
N LEU A 40 2.31 0.95 -18.65
CA LEU A 40 1.76 1.77 -17.58
C LEU A 40 2.83 2.64 -16.93
N LYS A 41 2.47 3.87 -16.60
CA LYS A 41 3.32 4.73 -15.78
C LYS A 41 3.40 4.18 -14.35
N PRO A 42 4.47 4.52 -13.58
CA PRO A 42 4.69 3.94 -12.25
C PRO A 42 3.49 3.99 -11.32
N ALA A 43 2.82 5.13 -11.18
CA ALA A 43 1.66 5.25 -10.30
C ALA A 43 0.50 4.36 -10.76
N LYS A 44 0.26 4.26 -12.07
CA LYS A 44 -0.78 3.41 -12.62
C LYS A 44 -0.45 1.93 -12.46
N SER A 45 0.82 1.58 -12.55
CA SER A 45 1.30 0.23 -12.27
C SER A 45 1.00 -0.16 -10.82
N ALA A 46 1.31 0.74 -9.87
CA ALA A 46 1.00 0.52 -8.46
C ALA A 46 -0.50 0.37 -8.22
N ALA A 47 -1.33 1.21 -8.86
CA ALA A 47 -2.78 1.13 -8.73
C ALA A 47 -3.33 -0.20 -9.26
N ARG A 48 -2.75 -0.72 -10.34
CA ARG A 48 -3.15 -2.02 -10.89
C ARG A 48 -2.85 -3.16 -9.91
N GLU A 49 -1.68 -3.12 -9.29
CA GLU A 49 -1.33 -4.10 -8.26
C GLU A 49 -2.29 -4.06 -7.08
N ALA A 50 -2.70 -2.86 -6.67
CA ALA A 50 -3.67 -2.69 -5.59
C ALA A 50 -5.02 -3.33 -5.95
N TYR A 51 -5.44 -3.21 -7.20
CA TYR A 51 -6.66 -3.88 -7.64
C TYR A 51 -6.51 -5.40 -7.64
N GLU A 52 -5.42 -5.91 -8.21
CA GLU A 52 -5.21 -7.37 -8.29
C GLU A 52 -5.09 -8.02 -6.92
N GLU A 53 -4.42 -7.38 -5.98
CA GLU A 53 -4.15 -7.95 -4.66
C GLU A 53 -5.25 -7.67 -3.62
N ALA A 54 -5.97 -6.56 -3.75
CA ALA A 54 -6.92 -6.13 -2.72
C ALA A 54 -8.29 -5.69 -3.25
N GLY A 55 -8.48 -5.67 -4.56
CA GLY A 55 -9.78 -5.31 -5.15
C GLY A 55 -10.15 -3.84 -5.03
N ILE A 56 -9.18 -2.97 -4.79
CA ILE A 56 -9.43 -1.55 -4.55
C ILE A 56 -9.15 -0.70 -5.78
N ARG A 57 -9.93 0.38 -5.92
CA ARG A 57 -9.77 1.39 -6.96
C ARG A 57 -9.96 2.77 -6.37
N GLY A 58 -9.29 3.76 -6.95
CA GLY A 58 -9.40 5.14 -6.50
C GLY A 58 -8.46 6.06 -7.23
N SER A 59 -8.09 7.16 -6.57
CA SER A 59 -7.17 8.16 -7.12
C SER A 59 -5.77 7.90 -6.63
N VAL A 60 -4.86 7.56 -7.55
CA VAL A 60 -3.44 7.37 -7.23
C VAL A 60 -2.70 8.69 -7.54
N LYS A 61 -1.85 9.12 -6.61
CA LYS A 61 -0.99 10.27 -6.83
C LYS A 61 0.18 9.88 -7.72
N THR A 62 0.54 10.77 -8.66
CA THR A 62 1.66 10.51 -9.58
C THR A 62 3.01 10.70 -8.92
N LYS A 63 3.06 11.47 -7.83
CA LYS A 63 4.28 11.70 -7.06
C LYS A 63 4.39 10.66 -5.95
N ALA A 64 5.50 9.92 -5.93
CA ALA A 64 5.76 8.95 -4.87
C ALA A 64 5.99 9.63 -3.53
N ILE A 65 5.63 8.96 -2.43
CA ILE A 65 5.93 9.44 -1.09
C ILE A 65 7.32 9.00 -0.63
N GLY A 66 7.91 8.03 -1.30
CA GLY A 66 9.25 7.56 -0.97
C GLY A 66 9.52 6.16 -1.51
N ILE A 67 10.65 5.63 -1.10
CA ILE A 67 11.13 4.30 -1.50
C ILE A 67 11.54 3.56 -0.22
N PHE A 68 11.19 2.27 -0.13
CA PHE A 68 11.69 1.44 0.97
C PHE A 68 12.37 0.19 0.41
N ALA A 69 13.36 -0.30 1.17
CA ALA A 69 14.07 -1.53 0.82
C ALA A 69 13.24 -2.74 1.22
N HIS A 70 13.12 -3.70 0.30
CA HIS A 70 12.35 -4.91 0.48
C HIS A 70 13.15 -6.11 0.01
N GLU A 71 13.00 -7.24 0.69
CA GLU A 71 13.56 -8.49 0.24
C GLU A 71 12.44 -9.38 -0.28
N LYS A 72 12.45 -9.60 -1.59
CA LYS A 72 11.46 -10.45 -2.23
C LYS A 72 11.98 -11.88 -2.28
N ARG A 73 11.17 -12.80 -1.75
CA ARG A 73 11.48 -14.23 -1.81
C ARG A 73 10.93 -14.83 -3.09
N SER A 74 11.78 -15.53 -3.83
CA SER A 74 11.36 -16.27 -5.02
C SER A 74 10.50 -17.48 -4.65
N ASP A 75 9.39 -17.65 -5.35
CA ASP A 75 8.48 -18.78 -5.13
C ASP A 75 9.09 -20.12 -5.56
N GLU A 76 10.03 -20.10 -6.53
CA GLU A 76 10.60 -21.33 -7.12
C GLU A 76 11.73 -21.92 -6.29
N ASP A 77 12.67 -21.12 -5.82
CA ASP A 77 13.89 -21.60 -5.20
C ASP A 77 14.10 -21.10 -3.77
N GLY A 78 13.22 -20.24 -3.29
CA GLY A 78 13.32 -19.67 -1.95
C GLY A 78 14.43 -18.64 -1.77
N ILE A 79 15.10 -18.26 -2.87
CA ILE A 79 16.15 -17.25 -2.83
C ILE A 79 15.54 -15.88 -2.59
N THR A 80 16.15 -15.10 -1.71
CA THR A 80 15.72 -13.73 -1.41
C THR A 80 16.49 -12.76 -2.32
N ILE A 81 15.73 -11.90 -3.02
CA ILE A 81 16.29 -10.88 -3.90
C ILE A 81 15.98 -9.51 -3.31
N PRO A 82 17.01 -8.66 -3.05
CA PRO A 82 16.74 -7.32 -2.60
C PRO A 82 16.11 -6.51 -3.74
N CYS A 83 15.09 -5.73 -3.41
CA CYS A 83 14.48 -4.80 -4.35
C CYS A 83 13.94 -3.59 -3.61
N ASP A 84 14.00 -2.44 -4.27
CA ASP A 84 13.39 -1.22 -3.74
C ASP A 84 11.94 -1.13 -4.22
N VAL A 85 11.08 -0.58 -3.38
CA VAL A 85 9.68 -0.35 -3.71
C VAL A 85 9.41 1.14 -3.64
N ARG A 86 9.02 1.73 -4.78
CA ARG A 86 8.58 3.12 -4.82
C ARG A 86 7.10 3.16 -4.53
N VAL A 87 6.69 3.97 -3.55
CA VAL A 87 5.35 3.96 -2.97
C VAL A 87 4.55 5.18 -3.40
N PHE A 88 3.34 4.94 -3.91
CA PHE A 88 2.40 5.97 -4.36
C PHE A 88 1.14 5.94 -3.49
N PRO A 89 0.70 7.09 -2.95
CA PRO A 89 -0.55 7.10 -2.17
C PRO A 89 -1.76 6.90 -3.07
N LEU A 90 -2.69 6.08 -2.62
CA LEU A 90 -3.91 5.76 -3.35
C LEU A 90 -5.13 6.01 -2.44
N LEU A 91 -5.89 7.06 -2.75
CA LEU A 91 -7.15 7.32 -2.04
C LEU A 91 -8.22 6.38 -2.60
N VAL A 92 -8.63 5.41 -1.79
CA VAL A 92 -9.56 4.37 -2.21
C VAL A 92 -10.99 4.91 -2.25
N LYS A 93 -11.66 4.69 -3.38
CA LYS A 93 -13.05 5.11 -3.60
C LYS A 93 -14.00 3.93 -3.70
N ARG A 94 -13.51 2.77 -4.11
CA ARG A 94 -14.32 1.55 -4.26
C ARG A 94 -13.50 0.33 -3.92
N GLN A 95 -14.18 -0.69 -3.39
CA GLN A 95 -13.59 -2.00 -3.17
C GLN A 95 -14.55 -3.05 -3.71
N SER A 96 -14.04 -3.91 -4.59
CA SER A 96 -14.81 -4.99 -5.19
C SER A 96 -14.99 -6.13 -4.19
N LYS A 97 -16.07 -6.89 -4.35
CA LYS A 97 -16.30 -8.10 -3.52
C LYS A 97 -15.45 -9.28 -3.99
N ALA A 98 -15.06 -9.29 -5.26
CA ALA A 98 -14.21 -10.31 -5.85
C ALA A 98 -13.14 -9.63 -6.70
N TRP A 99 -11.92 -10.14 -6.62
CA TRP A 99 -10.78 -9.63 -7.38
C TRP A 99 -9.77 -10.76 -7.65
N PRO A 100 -8.79 -10.55 -8.57
CA PRO A 100 -7.93 -11.65 -9.04
C PRO A 100 -7.26 -12.48 -7.94
N GLU A 101 -6.68 -11.86 -6.90
CA GLU A 101 -5.95 -12.59 -5.86
C GLU A 101 -6.72 -12.71 -4.54
N SER A 102 -8.06 -12.60 -4.57
CA SER A 102 -8.89 -12.59 -3.36
C SER A 102 -8.76 -13.86 -2.51
N GLU A 103 -8.44 -15.01 -3.12
CA GLU A 103 -8.25 -16.26 -2.39
C GLU A 103 -6.82 -16.48 -1.93
N GLN A 104 -5.88 -15.69 -2.42
CA GLN A 104 -4.45 -15.85 -2.14
C GLN A 104 -3.94 -14.94 -1.04
N ARG A 105 -4.65 -13.85 -0.76
CA ARG A 105 -4.22 -12.83 0.20
C ARG A 105 -5.37 -12.39 1.07
N VAL A 106 -5.05 -12.04 2.31
CA VAL A 106 -5.97 -11.33 3.19
C VAL A 106 -5.73 -9.84 2.99
N ALA A 107 -6.79 -9.08 2.80
CA ALA A 107 -6.73 -7.62 2.72
C ALA A 107 -7.51 -7.05 3.90
N GLN A 108 -6.91 -6.11 4.63
CA GLN A 108 -7.48 -5.60 5.87
C GLN A 108 -7.32 -4.10 5.97
N TRP A 109 -8.41 -3.40 6.28
CA TRP A 109 -8.38 -1.99 6.66
C TRP A 109 -8.00 -1.87 8.13
N LEU A 110 -7.03 -1.01 8.43
CA LEU A 110 -6.45 -0.92 9.78
C LEU A 110 -6.30 0.54 10.20
N GLU A 111 -6.46 0.79 11.50
CA GLU A 111 -6.03 2.06 12.06
C GLU A 111 -4.51 2.19 11.86
N PRO A 112 -3.99 3.42 11.65
CA PRO A 112 -2.55 3.60 11.40
C PRO A 112 -1.65 2.99 12.46
N THR A 113 -1.99 3.10 13.74
CA THR A 113 -1.19 2.51 14.82
C THR A 113 -1.12 0.99 14.74
N VAL A 114 -2.22 0.35 14.33
CA VAL A 114 -2.25 -1.10 14.14
C VAL A 114 -1.44 -1.49 12.92
N ALA A 115 -1.58 -0.75 11.81
CA ALA A 115 -0.80 -1.00 10.60
C ALA A 115 0.70 -0.92 10.90
N LEU A 116 1.13 0.11 11.64
CA LEU A 116 2.53 0.27 12.03
C LEU A 116 3.05 -0.88 12.90
N SER A 117 2.18 -1.46 13.74
CA SER A 117 2.58 -2.60 14.58
C SER A 117 2.73 -3.90 13.80
N LEU A 118 2.06 -4.03 12.65
CA LEU A 118 2.06 -5.26 11.85
C LEU A 118 3.14 -5.29 10.78
N VAL A 119 3.54 -4.13 10.26
CA VAL A 119 4.58 -4.05 9.23
C VAL A 119 5.95 -4.28 9.86
N GLU A 120 6.69 -5.25 9.32
CA GLU A 120 8.02 -5.58 9.84
C GLU A 120 9.13 -4.71 9.23
N GLU A 121 8.95 -4.26 8.00
CA GLU A 121 9.97 -3.51 7.28
C GLU A 121 10.03 -2.07 7.77
N GLU A 122 11.18 -1.70 8.31
CA GLU A 122 11.39 -0.41 8.97
C GLU A 122 11.19 0.77 8.03
N GLY A 123 11.67 0.65 6.79
CA GLY A 123 11.49 1.69 5.78
C GLY A 123 10.03 1.93 5.44
N LEU A 124 9.23 0.87 5.32
CA LEU A 124 7.81 1.00 5.06
C LEU A 124 7.08 1.61 6.25
N ARG A 125 7.43 1.19 7.48
CA ARG A 125 6.86 1.79 8.68
C ARG A 125 7.09 3.29 8.73
N SER A 126 8.31 3.71 8.40
CA SER A 126 8.67 5.13 8.35
C SER A 126 7.82 5.90 7.32
N LEU A 127 7.64 5.35 6.12
CA LEU A 127 6.82 5.98 5.09
C LEU A 127 5.36 6.10 5.51
N ILE A 128 4.79 5.05 6.09
CA ILE A 128 3.41 5.07 6.58
C ILE A 128 3.25 6.14 7.67
N SER A 129 4.16 6.17 8.63
CA SER A 129 4.13 7.15 9.73
C SER A 129 4.17 8.58 9.21
N GLN A 130 5.10 8.88 8.30
CA GLN A 130 5.22 10.21 7.69
C GLN A 130 3.98 10.59 6.90
N PHE A 131 3.42 9.65 6.16
CA PHE A 131 2.23 9.91 5.36
C PHE A 131 1.01 10.22 6.25
N VAL A 132 0.81 9.45 7.31
CA VAL A 132 -0.29 9.65 8.26
C VAL A 132 -0.15 11.02 8.94
N GLU A 133 1.06 11.43 9.29
CA GLU A 133 1.30 12.76 9.84
C GLU A 133 0.89 13.86 8.87
N ARG A 134 1.19 13.70 7.59
CA ARG A 134 0.77 14.66 6.55
C ARG A 134 -0.75 14.73 6.42
N LEU A 135 -1.43 13.59 6.49
CA LEU A 135 -2.89 13.56 6.45
C LEU A 135 -3.49 14.33 7.63
N ALA A 136 -2.94 14.14 8.83
CA ALA A 136 -3.38 14.84 10.03
C ALA A 136 -3.15 16.36 9.92
N ALA A 137 -1.98 16.77 9.43
CA ALA A 137 -1.67 18.19 9.23
C ALA A 137 -2.62 18.83 8.22
N ASN A 138 -2.93 18.15 7.12
CA ASN A 138 -3.86 18.66 6.12
C ASN A 138 -5.29 18.77 6.67
N ALA A 139 -5.72 17.84 7.51
CA ALA A 139 -7.01 17.89 8.17
C ALA A 139 -7.11 19.10 9.10
N ASN A 140 -6.05 19.36 9.89
CA ASN A 140 -6.00 20.52 10.77
C ASN A 140 -6.07 21.84 10.01
N VAL A 141 -5.38 21.95 8.88
CA VAL A 141 -5.42 23.14 8.02
C VAL A 141 -6.85 23.35 7.49
N ARG A 142 -7.53 22.28 7.06
CA ARG A 142 -8.90 22.35 6.56
C ARG A 142 -9.89 22.80 7.64
N GLN A 143 -9.70 22.35 8.88
CA GLN A 143 -10.57 22.74 10.00
C GLN A 143 -10.43 24.20 10.41
N LYS A 144 -9.26 24.81 10.16
CA LYS A 144 -9.00 26.21 10.49
C LYS A 144 -9.56 27.18 9.45
N ARG A 145 -10.03 26.70 8.33
CA ARG A 145 -10.68 27.49 7.29
C ARG A 145 -12.17 27.53 7.52
#